data_c0d57525f06c02fb42f80e330e598fbe
#
_entry.id   c0d57525f06c02fb42f80e330e598fbe
#
_cell.length_a   1.000
_cell.length_b   1.000
_cell.length_c   1.000
_cell.angle_alpha   90.00
_cell.angle_beta   90.00
_cell.angle_gamma   90.00
#
_symmetry.space_group_name_H-M   'P 1'
#
loop_
_entity.id
_entity.type
_entity.pdbx_description
1 polymer ?
#
loop_
_entity_poly.entity_id
_entity_poly.type
_entity_poly.pdbx_seq_one_letter_code
_entity_poly.pdbx_strand_id
1 'polypeptide(L)'
;LSIPMVCIGHQYMFLHRKFRFPKKSPVELFFLKFFTRLTSMGADRRLALSFYPMGDDISRHIVVVPPLLRSEVTRLEPVKGDYILGYMLNSGYLSEISKWHEHNPEETLHFFWDKKDAAERLDISSTFSLFRINDKSFLKQMAGCKAYSTTAGFESVCEALYLQKPVLMVPAHIEQECNAFDALRAGAGIVSDNFDLSALLQSVAIYK
;
A
#
# COMPACT_ATOMS: atom_id res chain seq x y z
N LEU A 1 17.69 -32.33 -14.38
CA LEU A 1 16.85 -31.34 -15.04
C LEU A 1 16.66 -30.18 -14.05
N SER A 2 17.26 -29.02 -14.31
CA SER A 2 17.00 -27.81 -13.53
C SER A 2 15.72 -27.16 -14.07
N ILE A 3 14.75 -26.95 -13.20
CA ILE A 3 13.53 -26.19 -13.53
C ILE A 3 13.87 -24.69 -13.40
N PRO A 4 13.72 -23.88 -14.46
CA PRO A 4 13.94 -22.45 -14.37
C PRO A 4 13.00 -21.82 -13.33
N MET A 5 13.55 -20.95 -12.46
CA MET A 5 12.80 -20.26 -11.42
C MET A 5 12.81 -18.73 -11.67
N VAL A 6 11.62 -18.15 -11.74
CA VAL A 6 11.44 -16.69 -11.82
C VAL A 6 10.68 -16.23 -10.58
N CYS A 7 11.23 -15.25 -9.88
CA CYS A 7 10.60 -14.61 -8.72
C CYS A 7 10.03 -13.26 -9.13
N ILE A 8 8.80 -12.96 -8.68
CA ILE A 8 8.11 -11.69 -8.98
C ILE A 8 7.71 -11.02 -7.67
N GLY A 9 8.00 -9.73 -7.52
CA GLY A 9 7.56 -8.95 -6.35
C GLY A 9 8.29 -7.61 -6.24
N HIS A 10 7.69 -6.67 -5.53
CA HIS A 10 8.32 -5.37 -5.26
C HIS A 10 9.57 -5.51 -4.37
N GLN A 11 9.59 -6.46 -3.44
CA GLN A 11 10.72 -6.69 -2.53
C GLN A 11 12.07 -6.88 -3.27
N TYR A 12 12.06 -7.34 -4.52
CA TYR A 12 13.29 -7.50 -5.30
C TYR A 12 13.92 -6.16 -5.72
N MET A 13 13.16 -5.05 -5.66
CA MET A 13 13.72 -3.69 -5.76
C MET A 13 14.72 -3.39 -4.64
N PHE A 14 14.53 -3.96 -3.43
CA PHE A 14 15.46 -3.77 -2.29
C PHE A 14 16.85 -4.39 -2.54
N LEU A 15 16.98 -5.24 -3.54
CA LEU A 15 18.26 -5.79 -3.99
C LEU A 15 18.87 -4.98 -5.15
N HIS A 16 18.13 -4.09 -5.79
CA HIS A 16 18.61 -3.31 -6.93
C HIS A 16 19.65 -2.27 -6.48
N ARG A 17 20.77 -2.11 -7.21
CA ARG A 17 21.87 -1.21 -6.81
C ARG A 17 21.48 0.26 -6.71
N LYS A 18 20.51 0.69 -7.51
CA LYS A 18 20.05 2.09 -7.54
C LYS A 18 18.87 2.34 -6.60
N PHE A 19 18.35 1.31 -5.90
CA PHE A 19 17.27 1.50 -4.93
C PHE A 19 17.76 2.38 -3.77
N ARG A 20 16.97 3.38 -3.41
CA ARG A 20 17.26 4.27 -2.27
C ARG A 20 16.41 3.88 -1.08
N PHE A 21 17.05 3.71 0.05
CA PHE A 21 16.40 3.35 1.31
C PHE A 21 16.10 4.59 2.14
N PRO A 22 15.04 4.58 2.97
CA PRO A 22 14.86 5.58 4.01
C PRO A 22 16.02 5.52 5.02
N LYS A 23 16.20 6.61 5.79
CA LYS A 23 17.17 6.62 6.90
C LYS A 23 16.63 5.78 8.07
N LYS A 24 17.03 4.52 8.12
CA LYS A 24 16.59 3.52 9.10
C LYS A 24 17.78 2.75 9.67
N SER A 25 17.50 1.91 10.68
CA SER A 25 18.50 1.05 11.30
C SER A 25 19.21 0.18 10.27
N PRO A 26 20.55 0.21 10.19
CA PRO A 26 21.31 -0.67 9.30
C PRO A 26 21.01 -2.15 9.53
N VAL A 27 20.67 -2.53 10.77
CA VAL A 27 20.35 -3.91 11.14
C VAL A 27 19.04 -4.36 10.51
N GLU A 28 17.98 -3.54 10.58
CA GLU A 28 16.68 -3.83 9.95
C GLU A 28 16.81 -3.94 8.43
N LEU A 29 17.54 -3.01 7.80
CA LEU A 29 17.81 -3.06 6.37
C LEU A 29 18.66 -4.27 5.95
N PHE A 30 19.59 -4.69 6.82
CA PHE A 30 20.35 -5.91 6.59
C PHE A 30 19.43 -7.14 6.58
N PHE A 31 18.57 -7.31 7.59
CA PHE A 31 17.63 -8.42 7.66
C PHE A 31 16.62 -8.40 6.50
N LEU A 32 16.08 -7.24 6.15
CA LEU A 32 15.20 -7.10 4.99
C LEU A 32 15.86 -7.64 3.71
N LYS A 33 17.10 -7.19 3.42
CA LYS A 33 17.86 -7.66 2.25
C LYS A 33 18.24 -9.12 2.34
N PHE A 34 18.58 -9.59 3.53
CA PHE A 34 18.95 -11.00 3.76
C PHE A 34 17.77 -11.92 3.44
N PHE A 35 16.59 -11.66 4.02
CA PHE A 35 15.37 -12.43 3.74
C PHE A 35 14.95 -12.35 2.29
N THR A 36 15.02 -11.17 1.67
CA THR A 36 14.73 -11.02 0.23
C THR A 36 15.66 -11.87 -0.64
N ARG A 37 16.96 -11.98 -0.29
CA ARG A 37 17.90 -12.88 -0.99
C ARG A 37 17.56 -14.33 -0.74
N LEU A 38 17.28 -14.69 0.51
CA LEU A 38 16.95 -16.05 0.90
C LEU A 38 15.72 -16.57 0.15
N THR A 39 14.65 -15.78 0.08
CA THR A 39 13.39 -16.16 -0.61
C THR A 39 13.52 -16.25 -2.13
N SER A 40 14.60 -15.75 -2.70
CA SER A 40 14.89 -15.82 -4.15
C SER A 40 16.19 -16.55 -4.47
N MET A 41 16.68 -17.37 -3.53
CA MET A 41 17.90 -18.14 -3.75
C MET A 41 17.70 -19.18 -4.85
N GLY A 42 18.60 -19.20 -5.83
CA GLY A 42 18.49 -20.08 -7.00
C GLY A 42 17.58 -19.54 -8.11
N ALA A 43 17.00 -18.35 -7.97
CA ALA A 43 16.22 -17.76 -9.06
C ALA A 43 17.10 -17.35 -10.25
N ASP A 44 16.72 -17.78 -11.44
CA ASP A 44 17.35 -17.37 -12.70
C ASP A 44 17.10 -15.88 -12.98
N ARG A 45 15.92 -15.39 -12.62
CA ARG A 45 15.54 -13.98 -12.76
C ARG A 45 14.65 -13.52 -11.61
N ARG A 46 14.76 -12.24 -11.26
CA ARG A 46 13.88 -11.52 -10.35
C ARG A 46 13.20 -10.42 -11.12
N LEU A 47 11.89 -10.50 -11.26
CA LEU A 47 11.06 -9.43 -11.81
C LEU A 47 10.69 -8.50 -10.65
N ALA A 48 11.35 -7.36 -10.59
CA ALA A 48 11.16 -6.37 -9.53
C ALA A 48 10.08 -5.37 -9.95
N LEU A 49 8.93 -5.43 -9.30
CA LEU A 49 7.82 -4.50 -9.52
C LEU A 49 8.23 -3.11 -9.02
N SER A 50 8.00 -2.06 -9.80
CA SER A 50 8.41 -0.70 -9.45
C SER A 50 7.29 0.31 -9.66
N PHE A 51 7.23 1.35 -8.80
CA PHE A 51 6.31 2.49 -8.96
C PHE A 51 6.66 3.36 -10.16
N TYR A 52 7.90 3.32 -10.65
CA TYR A 52 8.39 4.15 -11.76
C TYR A 52 9.40 3.39 -12.63
N PRO A 53 9.55 3.77 -13.90
CA PRO A 53 10.52 3.14 -14.78
C PRO A 53 11.96 3.29 -14.25
N MET A 54 12.68 2.18 -14.22
CA MET A 54 14.11 2.13 -13.86
C MET A 54 14.80 1.08 -14.73
N GLY A 55 16.08 1.30 -15.04
CA GLY A 55 16.85 0.31 -15.80
C GLY A 55 17.15 -0.94 -14.99
N ASP A 56 17.28 -2.07 -15.66
CA ASP A 56 17.58 -3.37 -15.07
C ASP A 56 18.93 -3.40 -14.33
N ASP A 57 19.06 -4.30 -13.36
CA ASP A 57 20.35 -4.64 -12.73
C ASP A 57 20.80 -6.04 -13.17
N ILE A 58 21.40 -6.08 -14.35
CA ILE A 58 21.86 -7.32 -14.99
C ILE A 58 22.80 -8.12 -14.07
N SER A 59 23.69 -7.44 -13.33
CA SER A 59 24.65 -8.11 -12.45
C SER A 59 23.99 -8.84 -11.27
N ARG A 60 22.75 -8.52 -10.95
CA ARG A 60 21.94 -9.13 -9.88
C ARG A 60 20.77 -9.95 -10.41
N HIS A 61 20.70 -10.15 -11.72
CA HIS A 61 19.59 -10.83 -12.39
C HIS A 61 18.22 -10.22 -12.07
N ILE A 62 18.17 -8.87 -11.99
CA ILE A 62 16.95 -8.13 -11.71
C ILE A 62 16.48 -7.43 -12.98
N VAL A 63 15.25 -7.72 -13.39
CA VAL A 63 14.52 -7.03 -14.45
C VAL A 63 13.46 -6.17 -13.79
N VAL A 64 13.45 -4.88 -14.07
CA VAL A 64 12.47 -3.95 -13.51
C VAL A 64 11.23 -3.94 -14.39
N VAL A 65 10.09 -4.19 -13.79
CA VAL A 65 8.80 -4.29 -14.50
C VAL A 65 7.74 -3.40 -13.82
N PRO A 66 6.70 -2.98 -14.58
CA PRO A 66 5.57 -2.26 -14.01
C PRO A 66 4.85 -3.07 -12.92
N PRO A 67 4.05 -2.41 -12.04
CA PRO A 67 3.19 -3.10 -11.09
C PRO A 67 2.24 -4.09 -11.78
N LEU A 68 2.02 -5.23 -11.12
CA LEU A 68 0.96 -6.16 -11.52
C LEU A 68 -0.34 -5.71 -10.87
N LEU A 69 -1.31 -5.34 -11.68
CA LEU A 69 -2.65 -5.01 -11.22
C LEU A 69 -3.58 -6.20 -11.39
N ARG A 70 -4.46 -6.43 -10.41
CA ARG A 70 -5.53 -7.43 -10.54
C ARG A 70 -6.44 -7.08 -11.71
N SER A 71 -6.88 -8.08 -12.48
CA SER A 71 -7.76 -7.87 -13.63
C SER A 71 -9.09 -7.20 -13.25
N GLU A 72 -9.53 -7.39 -12.02
CA GLU A 72 -10.71 -6.76 -11.45
C GLU A 72 -10.53 -5.24 -11.38
N VAL A 73 -9.37 -4.77 -10.94
CA VAL A 73 -9.06 -3.32 -10.82
C VAL A 73 -9.08 -2.65 -12.19
N THR A 74 -8.49 -3.29 -13.21
CA THR A 74 -8.40 -2.70 -14.55
C THR A 74 -9.76 -2.56 -15.26
N ARG A 75 -10.80 -3.18 -14.72
CA ARG A 75 -12.19 -3.10 -15.23
C ARG A 75 -13.06 -2.11 -14.45
N LEU A 76 -12.53 -1.57 -13.34
CA LEU A 76 -13.26 -0.60 -12.53
C LEU A 76 -13.05 0.81 -13.09
N GLU A 77 -14.11 1.58 -13.10
CA GLU A 77 -14.05 3.00 -13.39
C GLU A 77 -13.97 3.77 -12.06
N PRO A 78 -13.00 4.70 -11.91
CA PRO A 78 -12.89 5.49 -10.71
C PRO A 78 -14.07 6.48 -10.63
N VAL A 79 -14.76 6.49 -9.50
CA VAL A 79 -15.84 7.43 -9.19
C VAL A 79 -15.43 8.24 -7.98
N LYS A 80 -15.71 9.54 -7.99
CA LYS A 80 -15.46 10.40 -6.82
C LYS A 80 -16.63 10.26 -5.85
N GLY A 81 -16.42 9.46 -4.80
CA GLY A 81 -17.37 9.34 -3.69
C GLY A 81 -17.14 10.37 -2.59
N ASP A 82 -17.81 10.16 -1.47
CA ASP A 82 -17.83 11.04 -0.29
C ASP A 82 -17.14 10.45 0.95
N TYR A 83 -16.64 9.21 0.87
CA TYR A 83 -16.00 8.53 1.99
C TYR A 83 -14.49 8.33 1.80
N ILE A 84 -13.77 8.25 2.91
CA ILE A 84 -12.37 7.82 2.97
C ILE A 84 -12.37 6.30 3.15
N LEU A 85 -11.68 5.61 2.23
CA LEU A 85 -11.40 4.19 2.39
C LEU A 85 -10.11 4.02 3.19
N GLY A 86 -10.08 3.05 4.11
CA GLY A 86 -8.87 2.69 4.84
C GLY A 86 -8.62 1.20 4.87
N TYR A 87 -7.34 0.82 5.01
CA TYR A 87 -6.92 -0.53 5.33
C TYR A 87 -5.96 -0.53 6.51
N MET A 88 -6.28 -1.30 7.56
CA MET A 88 -5.45 -1.48 8.74
C MET A 88 -4.91 -2.90 8.77
N LEU A 89 -3.60 -3.05 8.89
CA LEU A 89 -2.97 -4.36 9.07
C LEU A 89 -3.33 -4.99 10.41
N ASN A 90 -3.52 -4.17 11.46
CA ASN A 90 -3.92 -4.62 12.78
C ASN A 90 -4.90 -3.65 13.45
N SER A 91 -5.59 -4.13 14.48
CA SER A 91 -6.58 -3.33 15.22
C SER A 91 -6.00 -2.24 16.11
N GLY A 92 -4.66 -2.17 16.27
CA GLY A 92 -4.00 -1.16 17.11
C GLY A 92 -4.24 0.27 16.63
N TYR A 93 -4.43 0.45 15.32
CA TYR A 93 -4.73 1.76 14.74
C TYR A 93 -6.17 2.25 14.95
N LEU A 94 -7.09 1.37 15.39
CA LEU A 94 -8.50 1.73 15.54
C LEU A 94 -8.71 2.89 16.53
N SER A 95 -7.99 2.90 17.64
CA SER A 95 -8.12 3.96 18.66
C SER A 95 -7.70 5.33 18.13
N GLU A 96 -6.68 5.36 17.28
CA GLU A 96 -6.17 6.58 16.65
C GLU A 96 -7.17 7.12 15.62
N ILE A 97 -7.65 6.23 14.74
CA ILE A 97 -8.65 6.58 13.72
C ILE A 97 -9.96 7.04 14.37
N SER A 98 -10.39 6.36 15.45
CA SER A 98 -11.60 6.75 16.21
C SER A 98 -11.45 8.14 16.83
N LYS A 99 -10.31 8.45 17.44
CA LYS A 99 -10.04 9.78 17.99
C LYS A 99 -10.07 10.87 16.91
N TRP A 100 -9.50 10.60 15.75
CA TRP A 100 -9.57 11.54 14.63
C TRP A 100 -11.03 11.75 14.20
N HIS A 101 -11.81 10.68 14.08
CA HIS A 101 -13.21 10.74 13.67
C HIS A 101 -14.11 11.42 14.71
N GLU A 102 -13.83 11.32 16.01
CA GLU A 102 -14.54 12.07 17.07
C GLU A 102 -14.45 13.60 16.86
N HIS A 103 -13.36 14.09 16.25
CA HIS A 103 -13.16 15.51 15.92
C HIS A 103 -13.66 15.89 14.50
N ASN A 104 -14.00 14.88 13.68
CA ASN A 104 -14.45 15.04 12.31
C ASN A 104 -15.65 14.11 12.02
N PRO A 105 -16.75 14.22 12.79
CA PRO A 105 -17.86 13.26 12.73
C PRO A 105 -18.68 13.32 11.43
N GLU A 106 -18.52 14.40 10.63
CA GLU A 106 -19.12 14.57 9.31
C GLU A 106 -18.44 13.73 8.23
N GLU A 107 -17.19 13.31 8.47
CA GLU A 107 -16.42 12.52 7.51
C GLU A 107 -16.83 11.05 7.54
N THR A 108 -17.19 10.51 6.38
CA THR A 108 -17.53 9.10 6.28
C THR A 108 -16.28 8.23 6.12
N LEU A 109 -16.11 7.25 7.01
CA LEU A 109 -14.99 6.33 7.05
C LEU A 109 -15.41 4.89 6.81
N HIS A 110 -14.78 4.24 5.85
CA HIS A 110 -14.88 2.80 5.58
C HIS A 110 -13.52 2.17 5.73
N PHE A 111 -13.29 1.42 6.82
CA PHE A 111 -12.01 0.79 7.09
C PHE A 111 -12.09 -0.73 7.02
N PHE A 112 -11.20 -1.33 6.27
CA PHE A 112 -11.01 -2.78 6.22
C PHE A 112 -9.92 -3.23 7.20
N TRP A 113 -10.14 -4.37 7.85
CA TRP A 113 -9.20 -4.98 8.76
C TRP A 113 -9.15 -6.50 8.60
N ASP A 114 -7.99 -7.08 8.91
CA ASP A 114 -7.80 -8.53 8.88
C ASP A 114 -8.15 -9.15 10.26
N LYS A 115 -9.44 -9.12 10.61
CA LYS A 115 -9.96 -9.79 11.81
C LYS A 115 -10.93 -10.88 11.38
N LYS A 116 -10.44 -12.12 11.35
CA LYS A 116 -11.16 -13.29 10.79
C LYS A 116 -12.51 -13.56 11.45
N ASP A 117 -12.58 -13.35 12.78
CA ASP A 117 -13.80 -13.62 13.57
C ASP A 117 -14.73 -12.39 13.68
N ALA A 118 -14.43 -11.31 13.00
CA ALA A 118 -15.30 -10.12 12.99
C ALA A 118 -16.50 -10.33 12.07
N ALA A 119 -17.60 -9.63 12.38
CA ALA A 119 -18.73 -9.50 11.47
C ALA A 119 -18.26 -8.92 10.12
N GLU A 120 -18.99 -9.18 9.04
CA GLU A 120 -18.67 -8.62 7.72
C GLU A 120 -18.62 -7.09 7.74
N ARG A 121 -19.52 -6.47 8.53
CA ARG A 121 -19.56 -5.04 8.80
C ARG A 121 -19.83 -4.81 10.29
N LEU A 122 -19.14 -3.84 10.86
CA LEU A 122 -19.32 -3.35 12.22
C LEU A 122 -19.40 -1.82 12.16
N ASP A 123 -20.54 -1.25 12.48
CA ASP A 123 -20.73 0.19 12.54
C ASP A 123 -20.25 0.71 13.91
N ILE A 124 -19.25 1.60 13.87
CA ILE A 124 -18.72 2.29 15.06
C ILE A 124 -19.57 3.52 15.36
N SER A 125 -19.99 4.23 14.30
CA SER A 125 -20.94 5.35 14.35
C SER A 125 -21.80 5.37 13.10
N SER A 126 -22.64 6.39 12.92
CA SER A 126 -23.44 6.60 11.69
C SER A 126 -22.58 6.86 10.44
N THR A 127 -21.34 7.33 10.63
CA THR A 127 -20.41 7.72 9.56
C THR A 127 -19.11 6.93 9.60
N PHE A 128 -18.92 5.97 10.54
CA PHE A 128 -17.71 5.16 10.61
C PHE A 128 -18.04 3.67 10.68
N SER A 129 -17.62 2.91 9.66
CA SER A 129 -17.83 1.47 9.56
C SER A 129 -16.52 0.72 9.35
N LEU A 130 -16.40 -0.42 10.03
CA LEU A 130 -15.34 -1.40 9.82
C LEU A 130 -15.86 -2.56 8.98
N PHE A 131 -15.03 -3.04 8.06
CA PHE A 131 -15.36 -4.17 7.19
C PHE A 131 -14.31 -5.27 7.34
N ARG A 132 -14.76 -6.51 7.43
CA ARG A 132 -13.86 -7.65 7.29
C ARG A 132 -13.30 -7.68 5.88
N ILE A 133 -12.01 -8.01 5.75
CA ILE A 133 -11.34 -8.04 4.44
C ILE A 133 -12.07 -8.98 3.46
N ASN A 134 -12.40 -8.45 2.31
CA ASN A 134 -13.00 -9.15 1.18
C ASN A 134 -12.55 -8.44 -0.11
N ASP A 135 -11.82 -9.13 -0.96
CA ASP A 135 -11.17 -8.52 -2.13
C ASP A 135 -12.14 -7.79 -3.06
N LYS A 136 -13.28 -8.41 -3.40
CA LYS A 136 -14.26 -7.80 -4.31
C LYS A 136 -14.88 -6.54 -3.73
N SER A 137 -15.28 -6.61 -2.45
CA SER A 137 -15.87 -5.46 -1.75
C SER A 137 -14.84 -4.34 -1.59
N PHE A 138 -13.61 -4.68 -1.22
CA PHE A 138 -12.50 -3.73 -1.05
C PHE A 138 -12.22 -2.96 -2.34
N LEU A 139 -12.02 -3.66 -3.46
CA LEU A 139 -11.75 -3.02 -4.75
C LEU A 139 -12.89 -2.13 -5.24
N LYS A 140 -14.13 -2.60 -5.08
CA LYS A 140 -15.30 -1.78 -5.43
C LYS A 140 -15.36 -0.49 -4.60
N GLN A 141 -15.09 -0.60 -3.29
CA GLN A 141 -15.04 0.58 -2.43
C GLN A 141 -13.84 1.47 -2.74
N MET A 142 -12.69 0.89 -3.13
CA MET A 142 -11.55 1.69 -3.57
C MET A 142 -11.88 2.51 -4.82
N ALA A 143 -12.56 1.92 -5.81
CA ALA A 143 -12.99 2.67 -6.99
C ALA A 143 -13.95 3.82 -6.66
N GLY A 144 -14.78 3.67 -5.62
CA GLY A 144 -15.80 4.64 -5.20
C GLY A 144 -15.37 5.63 -4.12
N CYS A 145 -14.19 5.54 -3.53
CA CYS A 145 -13.79 6.44 -2.45
C CYS A 145 -13.31 7.82 -2.94
N LYS A 146 -13.28 8.82 -2.06
CA LYS A 146 -12.66 10.12 -2.34
C LYS A 146 -11.14 10.10 -2.10
N ALA A 147 -10.66 9.25 -1.18
CA ALA A 147 -9.26 9.08 -0.84
C ALA A 147 -9.04 7.72 -0.16
N TYR A 148 -7.80 7.26 -0.14
CA TYR A 148 -7.39 5.98 0.43
C TYR A 148 -6.27 6.14 1.46
N SER A 149 -6.38 5.48 2.61
CA SER A 149 -5.34 5.41 3.63
C SER A 149 -4.95 3.96 3.90
N THR A 150 -3.64 3.68 4.05
CA THR A 150 -3.12 2.31 4.13
C THR A 150 -1.81 2.22 4.90
N THR A 151 -1.48 1.01 5.36
CA THR A 151 -0.18 0.69 5.92
C THR A 151 0.93 0.47 4.86
N ALA A 152 0.77 1.03 3.66
CA ALA A 152 1.77 1.04 2.59
C ALA A 152 2.11 -0.34 1.99
N GLY A 153 1.12 -1.23 1.82
CA GLY A 153 1.25 -2.42 0.98
C GLY A 153 1.41 -2.02 -0.48
N PHE A 154 2.43 -2.56 -1.18
CA PHE A 154 2.77 -2.16 -2.54
C PHE A 154 1.60 -2.29 -3.51
N GLU A 155 0.93 -3.46 -3.54
CA GLU A 155 -0.16 -3.73 -4.48
C GLU A 155 -1.33 -2.76 -4.29
N SER A 156 -1.79 -2.55 -3.06
CA SER A 156 -2.94 -1.68 -2.78
C SER A 156 -2.66 -0.22 -3.09
N VAL A 157 -1.41 0.24 -2.91
CA VAL A 157 -0.99 1.59 -3.33
C VAL A 157 -1.03 1.70 -4.85
N CYS A 158 -0.49 0.71 -5.59
CA CYS A 158 -0.53 0.72 -7.06
C CYS A 158 -1.96 0.71 -7.61
N GLU A 159 -2.86 -0.07 -7.00
CA GLU A 159 -4.27 -0.13 -7.37
C GLU A 159 -5.00 1.19 -7.11
N ALA A 160 -4.74 1.82 -5.97
CA ALA A 160 -5.29 3.13 -5.66
C ALA A 160 -4.82 4.22 -6.64
N LEU A 161 -3.53 4.19 -7.01
CA LEU A 161 -2.98 5.11 -8.02
C LEU A 161 -3.60 4.88 -9.40
N TYR A 162 -3.77 3.62 -9.82
CA TYR A 162 -4.44 3.28 -11.07
C TYR A 162 -5.87 3.83 -11.09
N LEU A 163 -6.59 3.72 -9.96
CA LEU A 163 -7.93 4.28 -9.77
C LEU A 163 -7.94 5.78 -9.44
N GLN A 164 -6.80 6.46 -9.59
CA GLN A 164 -6.64 7.91 -9.41
C GLN A 164 -7.05 8.39 -8.01
N LYS A 165 -6.79 7.58 -6.98
CA LYS A 165 -7.11 7.94 -5.60
C LYS A 165 -5.92 8.60 -4.92
N PRO A 166 -6.09 9.75 -4.24
CA PRO A 166 -5.11 10.27 -3.30
C PRO A 166 -4.82 9.25 -2.20
N VAL A 167 -3.55 9.02 -1.87
CA VAL A 167 -3.13 7.98 -0.93
C VAL A 167 -2.36 8.57 0.25
N LEU A 168 -2.76 8.18 1.48
CA LEU A 168 -1.98 8.32 2.69
C LEU A 168 -1.36 6.96 3.05
N MET A 169 -0.05 6.94 3.23
CA MET A 169 0.71 5.76 3.63
C MET A 169 1.21 5.90 5.06
N VAL A 170 0.84 4.95 5.93
CA VAL A 170 1.23 4.88 7.35
C VAL A 170 1.94 3.53 7.55
N PRO A 171 3.25 3.44 7.27
CA PRO A 171 3.98 2.18 7.31
C PRO A 171 4.10 1.64 8.74
N ALA A 172 3.86 0.33 8.92
CA ALA A 172 3.92 -0.36 10.20
C ALA A 172 5.24 -1.11 10.47
N HIS A 173 6.03 -1.39 9.44
CA HIS A 173 7.30 -2.12 9.54
C HIS A 173 8.24 -1.77 8.37
N ILE A 174 9.51 -2.19 8.49
CA ILE A 174 10.61 -1.77 7.59
C ILE A 174 10.33 -1.98 6.09
N GLU A 175 9.64 -3.05 5.68
CA GLU A 175 9.29 -3.26 4.29
C GLU A 175 8.32 -2.18 3.80
N GLN A 176 7.27 -1.90 4.59
CA GLN A 176 6.28 -0.87 4.28
C GLN A 176 6.89 0.54 4.32
N GLU A 177 7.86 0.78 5.19
CA GLU A 177 8.62 2.04 5.19
C GLU A 177 9.44 2.22 3.92
N CYS A 178 10.05 1.14 3.40
CA CYS A 178 10.74 1.17 2.11
C CYS A 178 9.76 1.38 0.96
N ASN A 179 8.59 0.74 1.00
CA ASN A 179 7.53 0.91 0.00
C ASN A 179 7.02 2.36 -0.01
N ALA A 180 6.67 2.90 1.17
CA ALA A 180 6.18 4.28 1.31
C ALA A 180 7.21 5.31 0.86
N PHE A 181 8.48 5.11 1.22
CA PHE A 181 9.58 5.99 0.80
C PHE A 181 9.77 5.96 -0.73
N ASP A 182 9.69 4.79 -1.36
CA ASP A 182 9.83 4.65 -2.81
C ASP A 182 8.61 5.23 -3.54
N ALA A 183 7.40 4.97 -3.03
CA ALA A 183 6.16 5.55 -3.54
C ALA A 183 6.16 7.09 -3.46
N LEU A 184 6.58 7.67 -2.31
CA LEU A 184 6.71 9.12 -2.15
C LEU A 184 7.65 9.73 -3.20
N ARG A 185 8.78 9.07 -3.47
CA ARG A 185 9.73 9.50 -4.51
C ARG A 185 9.16 9.43 -5.93
N ALA A 186 8.21 8.53 -6.15
CA ALA A 186 7.45 8.44 -7.40
C ALA A 186 6.31 9.48 -7.50
N GLY A 187 6.11 10.30 -6.47
CA GLY A 187 4.98 11.24 -6.40
C GLY A 187 3.64 10.58 -6.04
N ALA A 188 3.68 9.39 -5.47
CA ALA A 188 2.52 8.55 -5.21
C ALA A 188 1.94 8.78 -3.81
N GLY A 189 1.37 9.96 -3.57
CA GLY A 189 0.67 10.26 -2.30
C GLY A 189 1.57 10.86 -1.22
N ILE A 190 1.14 10.75 0.03
CA ILE A 190 1.80 11.30 1.22
C ILE A 190 2.13 10.19 2.22
N VAL A 191 3.13 10.43 3.06
CA VAL A 191 3.56 9.50 4.13
C VAL A 191 3.43 10.20 5.47
N SER A 192 2.91 9.48 6.46
CA SER A 192 2.81 9.95 7.85
C SER A 192 3.18 8.82 8.80
N ASP A 193 3.58 9.17 10.03
CA ASP A 193 3.81 8.21 11.11
C ASP A 193 2.50 7.75 11.78
N ASN A 194 1.38 8.38 11.44
CA ASN A 194 0.06 8.10 11.99
C ASN A 194 -1.05 8.28 10.93
N PHE A 195 -2.27 7.82 11.23
CA PHE A 195 -3.44 7.98 10.37
C PHE A 195 -4.01 9.41 10.46
N ASP A 196 -3.19 10.43 10.15
CA ASP A 196 -3.64 11.82 10.01
C ASP A 196 -4.45 12.01 8.73
N LEU A 197 -5.73 11.70 8.80
CA LEU A 197 -6.64 11.84 7.66
C LEU A 197 -6.87 13.31 7.28
N SER A 198 -6.52 14.28 8.14
CA SER A 198 -6.58 15.71 7.80
C SER A 198 -5.56 16.06 6.72
N ALA A 199 -4.34 15.53 6.81
CA ALA A 199 -3.32 15.70 5.77
C ALA A 199 -3.77 15.07 4.44
N LEU A 200 -4.44 13.90 4.49
CA LEU A 200 -5.01 13.28 3.29
C LEU A 200 -6.08 14.16 2.66
N LEU A 201 -7.00 14.72 3.44
CA LEU A 201 -8.07 15.61 2.95
C LEU A 201 -7.51 16.89 2.32
N GLN A 202 -6.46 17.47 2.91
CA GLN A 202 -5.76 18.62 2.32
C GLN A 202 -5.19 18.28 0.95
N SER A 203 -4.60 17.07 0.79
CA SER A 203 -4.09 16.62 -0.50
C SER A 203 -5.19 16.47 -1.54
N VAL A 204 -6.37 15.96 -1.17
CA VAL A 204 -7.54 15.85 -2.06
C VAL A 204 -7.97 17.21 -2.60
N ALA A 205 -7.85 18.29 -1.82
CA ALA A 205 -8.22 19.63 -2.25
C ALA A 205 -7.28 20.20 -3.32
N ILE A 206 -6.02 19.75 -3.35
CA ILE A 206 -4.99 20.20 -4.32
C ILE A 206 -5.16 19.49 -5.68
N TYR A 207 -5.62 18.23 -5.68
CA TYR A 207 -5.84 17.43 -6.89
C TYR A 207 -7.22 17.62 -7.54
N LYS A 208 -7.79 18.80 -7.39
CA LYS A 208 -9.06 19.20 -8.06
C LYS A 208 -8.84 19.72 -9.46
#